data_7ae901c0f042fda98b6912bc42e63d6c
#
_entry.id   7ae901c0f042fda98b6912bc42e63d6c
#
_cell.length_a   1.000
_cell.length_b   1.000
_cell.length_c   1.000
_cell.angle_alpha   90.00
_cell.angle_beta   90.00
_cell.angle_gamma   90.00
#
_symmetry.space_group_name_H-M   'P 1'
#
loop_
_entity.id
_entity.type
_entity.pdbx_description
1 polymer ?
#
loop_
_entity_poly.entity_id
_entity_poly.type
_entity_poly.pdbx_seq_one_letter_code
_entity_poly.pdbx_strand_id
1 'polypeptide(L)'
;MKARVTWTGDRTFVGQTESGHAIAFGTAHGETAPKPGPSPMELLLIGTAGCSSYDVVHILEKGREPVTDCRVEVDADRAETDPKVFTRIHMHFIVSGRGLDPKKVERAIQLSAEKYCSASVMMSKTAQVTHDFEMVETP
;
A
#
# COMPACT_ATOMS: atom_id res chain seq x y z
N MET A 1 16.15 -10.34 -6.66
CA MET A 1 15.15 -10.26 -5.57
C MET A 1 14.57 -11.64 -5.32
N LYS A 2 14.62 -12.13 -4.09
CA LYS A 2 14.15 -13.47 -3.71
C LYS A 2 13.36 -13.41 -2.41
N ALA A 3 12.42 -14.31 -2.27
CA ALA A 3 11.65 -14.50 -1.04
C ALA A 3 11.41 -16.00 -0.79
N ARG A 4 11.17 -16.34 0.45
CA ARG A 4 10.81 -17.69 0.90
C ARG A 4 9.56 -17.59 1.77
N VAL A 5 8.63 -18.50 1.58
CA VAL A 5 7.46 -18.66 2.45
C VAL A 5 7.49 -20.03 3.07
N THR A 6 7.39 -20.09 4.38
CA THR A 6 7.41 -21.35 5.14
C THR A 6 6.09 -21.47 5.91
N TRP A 7 5.42 -22.60 5.76
CA TRP A 7 4.27 -22.95 6.58
C TRP A 7 4.73 -23.35 7.98
N THR A 8 4.10 -22.76 9.01
CA THR A 8 4.46 -22.96 10.40
C THR A 8 3.38 -23.69 11.22
N GLY A 9 2.37 -24.20 10.56
CA GLY A 9 1.24 -24.90 11.16
C GLY A 9 -0.08 -24.13 11.01
N ASP A 10 -1.19 -24.80 11.12
CA ASP A 10 -2.52 -24.25 10.92
C ASP A 10 -2.62 -23.43 9.62
N ARG A 11 -3.00 -22.16 9.71
CA ARG A 11 -3.04 -21.22 8.59
C ARG A 11 -2.05 -20.08 8.77
N THR A 12 -0.92 -20.39 9.37
CA THR A 12 0.15 -19.45 9.69
C THR A 12 1.38 -19.70 8.82
N PHE A 13 1.94 -18.64 8.30
CA PHE A 13 3.11 -18.66 7.43
C PHE A 13 4.11 -17.60 7.87
N VAL A 14 5.37 -17.81 7.56
CA VAL A 14 6.43 -16.82 7.71
C VAL A 14 7.04 -16.55 6.34
N GLY A 15 6.98 -15.32 5.90
CA GLY A 15 7.67 -14.83 4.72
C GLY A 15 9.03 -14.25 5.11
N GLN A 16 10.06 -14.58 4.35
CA GLN A 16 11.41 -14.06 4.52
C GLN A 16 11.91 -13.49 3.21
N THR A 17 12.56 -12.34 3.28
CA THR A 17 13.15 -11.68 2.12
C THR A 17 14.65 -11.89 2.07
N GLU A 18 15.22 -11.80 0.88
CA GLU A 18 16.68 -11.82 0.67
C GLU A 18 17.39 -10.68 1.43
N SER A 19 16.68 -9.59 1.72
CA SER A 19 17.19 -8.47 2.52
C SER A 19 17.25 -8.73 4.03
N GLY A 20 16.87 -9.92 4.50
CA GLY A 20 17.00 -10.34 5.90
C GLY A 20 15.80 -9.97 6.78
N HIS A 21 14.64 -9.67 6.20
CA HIS A 21 13.42 -9.34 6.93
C HIS A 21 12.44 -10.49 6.91
N ALA A 22 11.62 -10.58 7.95
CA ALA A 22 10.58 -11.60 8.06
C ALA A 22 9.25 -11.00 8.49
N ILE A 23 8.15 -11.61 8.04
CA ILE A 23 6.79 -11.25 8.43
C ILE A 23 5.96 -12.51 8.66
N ALA A 24 5.25 -12.57 9.79
CA ALA A 24 4.23 -13.57 10.03
C ALA A 24 2.91 -13.14 9.40
N PHE A 25 2.24 -14.02 8.70
CA PHE A 25 0.98 -13.76 8.04
C PHE A 25 0.11 -15.02 7.95
N GLY A 26 -1.14 -14.85 7.60
CA GLY A 26 -2.05 -15.96 7.44
C GLY A 26 -3.52 -15.57 7.59
N THR A 27 -4.37 -16.56 7.83
CA THR A 27 -5.79 -16.37 8.02
C THR A 27 -6.24 -17.00 9.34
N ALA A 28 -7.39 -16.58 9.87
CA ALA A 28 -7.96 -17.22 11.05
C ALA A 28 -8.31 -18.68 10.79
N HIS A 29 -8.12 -19.53 11.81
CA HIS A 29 -8.60 -20.91 11.80
C HIS A 29 -9.96 -20.98 12.51
N GLY A 30 -11.07 -20.96 11.74
CA GLY A 30 -12.42 -20.87 12.28
C GLY A 30 -12.82 -19.45 12.71
N GLU A 31 -14.02 -19.31 13.24
CA GLU A 31 -14.60 -17.99 13.55
C GLU A 31 -14.02 -17.33 14.80
N THR A 32 -13.45 -18.09 15.70
CA THR A 32 -13.02 -17.62 17.03
C THR A 32 -11.51 -17.50 17.19
N ALA A 33 -10.71 -18.06 16.28
CA ALA A 33 -9.25 -17.99 16.37
C ALA A 33 -8.75 -16.62 15.88
N PRO A 34 -7.78 -15.99 16.56
CA PRO A 34 -7.17 -14.77 16.11
C PRO A 34 -6.36 -15.02 14.82
N LYS A 35 -6.30 -14.01 13.96
CA LYS A 35 -5.38 -14.04 12.82
C LYS A 35 -3.93 -13.99 13.31
N PRO A 36 -3.02 -14.76 12.72
CA PRO A 36 -1.59 -14.72 13.10
C PRO A 36 -0.88 -13.46 12.62
N GLY A 37 -1.48 -12.74 11.70
CA GLY A 37 -0.97 -11.52 11.09
C GLY A 37 -1.88 -11.08 9.94
N PRO A 38 -1.43 -10.18 9.07
CA PRO A 38 -2.21 -9.81 7.89
C PRO A 38 -2.41 -11.03 6.98
N SER A 39 -3.53 -11.04 6.24
CA SER A 39 -3.73 -12.04 5.19
C SER A 39 -2.81 -11.76 3.99
N PRO A 40 -2.56 -12.72 3.10
CA PRO A 40 -1.79 -12.49 1.88
C PRO A 40 -2.34 -11.32 1.03
N MET A 41 -3.65 -11.22 0.91
CA MET A 41 -4.27 -10.13 0.14
C MET A 41 -4.15 -8.78 0.84
N GLU A 42 -4.22 -8.73 2.16
CA GLU A 42 -3.94 -7.51 2.93
C GLU A 42 -2.48 -7.05 2.74
N LEU A 43 -1.53 -7.98 2.66
CA LEU A 43 -0.12 -7.66 2.36
C LEU A 43 0.05 -7.02 0.99
N LEU A 44 -0.72 -7.45 -0.01
CA LEU A 44 -0.70 -6.81 -1.34
C LEU A 44 -1.19 -5.36 -1.28
N LEU A 45 -2.22 -5.07 -0.48
CA LEU A 45 -2.69 -3.69 -0.27
C LEU A 45 -1.65 -2.85 0.46
N ILE A 46 -1.08 -3.37 1.54
CA ILE A 46 -0.01 -2.68 2.30
C ILE A 46 1.17 -2.39 1.39
N GLY A 47 1.60 -3.37 0.60
CA GLY A 47 2.70 -3.21 -0.35
C GLY A 47 2.41 -2.16 -1.42
N THR A 48 1.18 -2.14 -1.94
CA THR A 48 0.74 -1.17 -2.95
C THR A 48 0.72 0.24 -2.39
N ALA A 49 0.12 0.44 -1.22
CA ALA A 49 0.07 1.74 -0.55
C ALA A 49 1.47 2.21 -0.15
N GLY A 50 2.30 1.31 0.37
CA GLY A 50 3.69 1.61 0.75
C GLY A 50 4.54 2.04 -0.44
N CYS A 51 4.41 1.35 -1.57
CA CYS A 51 5.09 1.70 -2.82
C CYS A 51 4.69 3.12 -3.29
N SER A 52 3.40 3.41 -3.29
CA SER A 52 2.90 4.72 -3.70
C SER A 52 3.29 5.83 -2.72
N SER A 53 3.23 5.59 -1.42
CA SER A 53 3.66 6.54 -0.38
C SER A 53 5.12 6.90 -0.52
N TYR A 54 5.97 5.91 -0.75
CA TYR A 54 7.40 6.12 -0.96
C TYR A 54 7.65 7.09 -2.11
N ASP A 55 7.00 6.87 -3.25
CA ASP A 55 7.16 7.75 -4.41
C ASP A 55 6.70 9.18 -4.12
N VAL A 56 5.53 9.34 -3.48
CA VAL A 56 4.97 10.65 -3.16
C VAL A 56 5.92 11.44 -2.25
N VAL A 57 6.37 10.82 -1.17
CA VAL A 57 7.33 11.47 -0.25
C VAL A 57 8.61 11.84 -0.98
N HIS A 58 9.18 10.90 -1.75
CA HIS A 58 10.43 11.13 -2.47
C HIS A 58 10.32 12.25 -3.51
N ILE A 59 9.21 12.31 -4.25
CA ILE A 59 8.97 13.38 -5.23
C ILE A 59 8.84 14.73 -4.55
N LEU A 60 8.10 14.80 -3.43
CA LEU A 60 7.92 16.03 -2.66
C LEU A 60 9.24 16.51 -2.07
N GLU A 61 10.04 15.61 -1.48
CA GLU A 61 11.36 15.95 -0.95
C GLU A 61 12.30 16.48 -2.05
N LYS A 62 12.34 15.82 -3.20
CA LYS A 62 13.11 16.31 -4.38
C LYS A 62 12.62 17.68 -4.85
N GLY A 63 11.31 17.93 -4.75
CA GLY A 63 10.71 19.22 -5.05
C GLY A 63 10.91 20.28 -3.96
N ARG A 64 11.66 19.94 -2.90
CA ARG A 64 11.92 20.77 -1.72
C ARG A 64 10.64 21.22 -1.00
N GLU A 65 9.62 20.39 -1.06
CA GLU A 65 8.42 20.58 -0.26
C GLU A 65 8.67 20.11 1.19
N PRO A 66 8.28 20.91 2.18
CA PRO A 66 8.52 20.57 3.58
C PRO A 66 7.49 19.56 4.12
N VAL A 67 7.44 18.39 3.50
CA VAL A 67 6.59 17.27 3.92
C VAL A 67 7.08 16.71 5.26
N THR A 68 6.19 16.51 6.20
CA THR A 68 6.49 15.98 7.54
C THR A 68 5.85 14.62 7.81
N ASP A 69 4.77 14.29 7.11
CA ASP A 69 4.09 12.99 7.23
C ASP A 69 3.32 12.68 5.94
N CYS A 70 3.18 11.39 5.67
CA CYS A 70 2.35 10.89 4.58
C CYS A 70 1.67 9.60 5.04
N ARG A 71 0.35 9.65 5.15
CA ARG A 71 -0.49 8.49 5.45
C ARG A 71 -1.32 8.15 4.23
N VAL A 72 -1.50 6.86 3.98
CA VAL A 72 -2.42 6.39 2.93
C VAL A 72 -3.42 5.42 3.54
N GLU A 73 -4.67 5.76 3.42
CA GLU A 73 -5.79 4.88 3.76
C GLU A 73 -6.25 4.17 2.49
N VAL A 74 -6.40 2.86 2.56
CA VAL A 74 -6.75 2.04 1.40
C VAL A 74 -8.08 1.35 1.63
N ASP A 75 -8.99 1.50 0.68
CA ASP A 75 -10.25 0.77 0.62
C ASP A 75 -10.32 -0.02 -0.67
N ALA A 76 -10.67 -1.30 -0.59
CA ALA A 76 -10.64 -2.19 -1.74
C ALA A 76 -11.80 -3.19 -1.74
N ASP A 77 -12.24 -3.54 -2.94
CA ASP A 77 -13.21 -4.61 -3.17
C ASP A 77 -12.55 -5.75 -3.93
N ARG A 78 -13.03 -6.97 -3.66
CA ARG A 78 -12.60 -8.19 -4.34
C ARG A 78 -13.75 -8.80 -5.13
N ALA A 79 -13.43 -9.58 -6.15
CA ALA A 79 -14.41 -10.37 -6.88
C ALA A 79 -15.15 -11.34 -5.93
N GLU A 80 -16.43 -11.54 -6.18
CA GLU A 80 -17.27 -12.44 -5.36
C GLU A 80 -16.98 -13.92 -5.62
N THR A 81 -16.49 -14.24 -6.81
CA THR A 81 -16.16 -15.60 -7.25
C THR A 81 -14.64 -15.77 -7.40
N ASP A 82 -14.17 -17.01 -7.30
CA ASP A 82 -12.75 -17.34 -7.50
C ASP A 82 -12.30 -17.18 -8.97
N PRO A 83 -11.10 -16.67 -9.18
CA PRO A 83 -10.18 -16.11 -8.19
C PRO A 83 -10.66 -14.73 -7.71
N LYS A 84 -10.69 -14.56 -6.38
CA LYS A 84 -11.15 -13.31 -5.73
C LYS A 84 -10.08 -12.21 -5.84
N VAL A 85 -9.81 -11.77 -7.06
CA VAL A 85 -8.89 -10.68 -7.34
C VAL A 85 -9.46 -9.35 -6.84
N PHE A 86 -8.59 -8.37 -6.63
CA PHE A 86 -9.07 -7.00 -6.42
C PHE A 86 -9.75 -6.47 -7.68
N THR A 87 -10.91 -5.88 -7.50
CA THR A 87 -11.70 -5.25 -8.57
C THR A 87 -11.67 -3.73 -8.48
N ARG A 88 -11.49 -3.20 -7.26
CA ARG A 88 -11.37 -1.77 -6.96
C ARG A 88 -10.36 -1.59 -5.84
N ILE A 89 -9.50 -0.59 -6.00
CA ILE A 89 -8.58 -0.13 -4.95
C ILE A 89 -8.62 1.40 -4.97
N HIS A 90 -9.00 1.99 -3.86
CA HIS A 90 -8.96 3.43 -3.67
C HIS A 90 -7.93 3.80 -2.60
N MET A 91 -7.03 4.72 -2.92
CA MET A 91 -6.02 5.22 -2.01
C MET A 91 -6.30 6.69 -1.68
N HIS A 92 -6.55 6.97 -0.41
CA HIS A 92 -6.71 8.32 0.11
C HIS A 92 -5.43 8.75 0.80
N PHE A 93 -4.75 9.76 0.25
CA PHE A 93 -3.50 10.29 0.78
C PHE A 93 -3.77 11.43 1.75
N ILE A 94 -3.16 11.37 2.93
CA ILE A 94 -3.15 12.46 3.91
C ILE A 94 -1.71 12.92 4.00
N VAL A 95 -1.42 14.08 3.41
CA VAL A 95 -0.06 14.62 3.31
C VAL A 95 0.07 15.82 4.24
N SER A 96 0.98 15.74 5.19
CA SER A 96 1.21 16.79 6.18
C SER A 96 2.51 17.52 5.90
N GLY A 97 2.51 18.83 6.17
CA GLY A 97 3.69 19.65 6.03
C GLY A 97 3.38 21.12 6.26
N ARG A 98 4.41 21.96 6.22
CA ARG A 98 4.28 23.41 6.42
C ARG A 98 4.26 24.12 5.07
N GLY A 99 3.12 24.70 4.70
CA GLY A 99 3.00 25.47 3.46
C GLY A 99 3.22 24.64 2.20
N LEU A 100 2.75 23.42 2.18
CA LEU A 100 2.83 22.56 0.98
C LEU A 100 2.06 23.16 -0.18
N ASP A 101 2.62 23.06 -1.38
CA ASP A 101 1.93 23.46 -2.60
C ASP A 101 0.97 22.35 -3.05
N PRO A 102 -0.37 22.61 -3.06
CA PRO A 102 -1.35 21.60 -3.47
C PRO A 102 -1.11 21.02 -4.86
N LYS A 103 -0.64 21.84 -5.80
CA LYS A 103 -0.34 21.39 -7.17
C LYS A 103 0.82 20.43 -7.22
N LYS A 104 1.81 20.63 -6.36
CA LYS A 104 2.95 19.70 -6.26
C LYS A 104 2.55 18.38 -5.60
N VAL A 105 1.71 18.44 -4.57
CA VAL A 105 1.16 17.22 -3.94
C VAL A 105 0.33 16.43 -4.95
N GLU A 106 -0.61 17.06 -5.63
CA GLU A 106 -1.40 16.42 -6.69
C GLU A 106 -0.50 15.80 -7.77
N ARG A 107 0.50 16.55 -8.23
CA ARG A 107 1.43 16.07 -9.24
C ARG A 107 2.27 14.88 -8.78
N ALA A 108 2.72 14.89 -7.53
CA ALA A 108 3.47 13.77 -6.94
C ALA A 108 2.63 12.48 -6.92
N ILE A 109 1.38 12.57 -6.49
CA ILE A 109 0.45 11.45 -6.45
C ILE A 109 0.17 10.94 -7.87
N GLN A 110 -0.09 11.84 -8.81
CA GLN A 110 -0.32 11.48 -10.21
C GLN A 110 0.89 10.77 -10.82
N LEU A 111 2.10 11.27 -10.61
CA LEU A 111 3.32 10.64 -11.11
C LEU A 111 3.57 9.27 -10.52
N SER A 112 3.29 9.08 -9.23
CA SER A 112 3.35 7.77 -8.61
C SER A 112 2.36 6.81 -9.29
N ALA A 113 1.10 7.19 -9.40
CA ALA A 113 0.05 6.35 -9.95
C ALA A 113 0.29 5.95 -11.42
N GLU A 114 0.75 6.88 -12.25
CA GLU A 114 0.87 6.69 -13.70
C GLU A 114 2.22 6.13 -14.14
N LYS A 115 3.28 6.40 -13.40
CA LYS A 115 4.65 6.15 -13.88
C LYS A 115 5.54 5.35 -12.95
N TYR A 116 5.55 5.65 -11.65
CA TYR A 116 6.61 5.16 -10.76
C TYR A 116 6.20 4.00 -9.87
N CYS A 117 4.96 3.94 -9.39
CA CYS A 117 4.52 2.88 -8.49
C CYS A 117 4.29 1.57 -9.24
N SER A 118 5.29 0.70 -9.22
CA SER A 118 5.20 -0.63 -9.85
C SER A 118 4.02 -1.45 -9.35
N ALA A 119 3.74 -1.38 -8.06
CA ALA A 119 2.63 -2.11 -7.45
C ALA A 119 1.27 -1.61 -7.97
N SER A 120 1.05 -0.29 -8.02
CA SER A 120 -0.19 0.28 -8.56
C SER A 120 -0.40 -0.08 -10.03
N VAL A 121 0.66 -0.04 -10.83
CA VAL A 121 0.61 -0.43 -12.25
C VAL A 121 0.24 -1.90 -12.40
N MET A 122 0.82 -2.80 -11.59
CA MET A 122 0.45 -4.22 -11.61
C MET A 122 -1.00 -4.44 -11.18
N MET A 123 -1.44 -3.80 -10.09
CA MET A 123 -2.81 -3.92 -9.58
C MET A 123 -3.84 -3.37 -10.58
N SER A 124 -3.49 -2.33 -11.34
CA SER A 124 -4.38 -1.74 -12.35
C SER A 124 -4.71 -2.67 -13.52
N LYS A 125 -4.02 -3.80 -13.65
CA LYS A 125 -4.31 -4.81 -14.68
C LYS A 125 -5.59 -5.60 -14.38
N THR A 126 -5.99 -5.68 -13.12
CA THR A 126 -7.20 -6.40 -12.68
C THR A 126 -8.18 -5.52 -11.91
N ALA A 127 -7.72 -4.41 -11.33
CA ALA A 127 -8.53 -3.53 -10.49
C ALA A 127 -8.59 -2.11 -11.08
N GLN A 128 -9.72 -1.43 -10.82
CA GLN A 128 -9.79 0.01 -10.98
C GLN A 128 -9.08 0.65 -9.79
N VAL A 129 -7.93 1.26 -10.03
CA VAL A 129 -7.13 1.96 -9.01
C VAL A 129 -7.42 3.45 -9.12
N THR A 130 -7.91 4.02 -8.02
CA THR A 130 -8.22 5.45 -7.91
C THR A 130 -7.54 6.06 -6.70
N HIS A 131 -7.40 7.37 -6.68
CA HIS A 131 -6.79 8.09 -5.58
C HIS A 131 -7.39 9.49 -5.42
N ASP A 132 -7.35 9.98 -4.21
CA ASP A 132 -7.59 11.37 -3.85
C ASP A 132 -6.66 11.75 -2.70
N PHE A 133 -6.70 12.99 -2.26
CA PHE A 133 -5.84 13.44 -1.17
C PHE A 133 -6.44 14.60 -0.39
N GLU A 134 -5.96 14.75 0.83
CA GLU A 134 -6.09 15.95 1.64
C GLU A 134 -4.72 16.38 2.17
N MET A 135 -4.62 17.65 2.53
CA MET A 135 -3.40 18.20 3.11
C MET A 135 -3.67 18.67 4.53
N VAL A 136 -2.71 18.43 5.41
CA VAL A 136 -2.74 18.86 6.80
C VAL A 136 -1.61 19.86 7.04
N GLU A 137 -1.96 21.10 7.37
CA GLU A 137 -0.94 22.08 7.74
C GLU A 137 -0.35 21.75 9.11
N THR A 138 0.97 21.72 9.17
CA THR A 138 1.70 21.51 10.43
C THR A 138 2.31 22.81 10.92
N PRO A 139 2.37 23.01 12.27
CA PRO A 139 2.94 24.23 12.86
C PRO A 139 4.41 24.47 12.52
#